data_4884beda5e7ba73b284b440107ae579e
#
_entry.id   4884beda5e7ba73b284b440107ae579e
#
_cell.length_a   1.000
_cell.length_b   1.000
_cell.length_c   1.000
_cell.angle_alpha   90.00
_cell.angle_beta   90.00
_cell.angle_gamma   90.00
#
_symmetry.space_group_name_H-M   'P 1'
#
loop_
_entity.id
_entity.type
_entity.pdbx_description
1 polymer ?
#
loop_
_entity_poly.entity_id
_entity_poly.type
_entity_poly.pdbx_seq_one_letter_code
_entity_poly.pdbx_strand_id
1 'polypeptide(L)'
;MSDFNTDFARLDWSKGDGLLPAIVQHWLTGEVLMLGYMNAEALAKTRDSGQVTFFSRSKQRLWTKGESSGHVLALKSLRVDCDGDTLLAQAEPQGPTCHLGTSSCFGEHAEVAPPLAFLATLDRLVQQRHDERPEGSYTTRLFEGGIRRIAQKVGEEGVETALAAVAQDDEALLGEAADLIFHLMVALRARGLSTSDVCRVLEARHRPQH
;
A
#
# COMPACT_ATOMS: atom_id res chain seq x y z
N MET A 1 3.33 16.15 -2.25
CA MET A 1 4.12 16.72 -1.14
C MET A 1 3.76 15.90 0.09
N SER A 2 4.72 15.17 0.64
CA SER A 2 4.52 14.37 1.85
C SER A 2 4.34 15.32 3.03
N ASP A 3 3.14 15.28 3.67
CA ASP A 3 2.85 16.03 4.88
C ASP A 3 3.67 15.45 6.06
N PHE A 4 4.94 15.85 6.17
CA PHE A 4 5.77 15.57 7.34
C PHE A 4 5.46 16.58 8.47
N ASN A 5 4.17 16.90 8.68
CA ASN A 5 3.76 17.75 9.79
C ASN A 5 3.67 16.99 11.12
N THR A 6 4.57 16.02 11.32
CA THR A 6 4.69 15.29 12.58
C THR A 6 5.67 16.04 13.47
N ASP A 7 5.24 16.38 14.68
CA ASP A 7 6.09 17.00 15.68
C ASP A 7 7.07 15.97 16.27
N PHE A 8 8.26 15.89 15.68
CA PHE A 8 9.33 15.01 16.13
C PHE A 8 10.03 15.52 17.42
N ALA A 9 9.73 16.75 17.85
CA ALA A 9 10.21 17.24 19.16
C ALA A 9 9.58 16.50 20.34
N ARG A 10 8.44 15.80 20.09
CA ARG A 10 7.77 14.96 21.09
C ARG A 10 8.44 13.62 21.36
N LEU A 11 9.47 13.24 20.57
CA LEU A 11 10.12 11.94 20.75
C LEU A 11 10.90 11.87 22.07
N ASP A 12 10.56 10.89 22.87
CA ASP A 12 11.22 10.61 24.13
C ASP A 12 12.28 9.48 23.97
N TRP A 13 13.45 9.88 23.53
CA TRP A 13 14.57 8.98 23.34
C TRP A 13 15.07 8.32 24.65
N SER A 14 14.70 8.87 25.80
CA SER A 14 15.14 8.35 27.10
C SER A 14 14.46 7.05 27.48
N LYS A 15 13.22 6.82 27.03
CA LYS A 15 12.48 5.58 27.29
C LYS A 15 13.12 4.33 26.69
N GLY A 16 13.93 4.46 25.64
CA GLY A 16 14.54 3.36 24.90
C GLY A 16 16.07 3.42 24.84
N ASP A 17 16.72 4.04 25.83
CA ASP A 17 18.19 4.19 25.86
C ASP A 17 18.75 4.80 24.55
N GLY A 18 18.07 5.80 24.01
CA GLY A 18 18.41 6.46 22.74
C GLY A 18 17.95 5.73 21.48
N LEU A 19 17.21 4.63 21.60
CA LEU A 19 16.63 3.87 20.49
C LEU A 19 15.12 3.78 20.62
N LEU A 20 14.40 4.10 19.57
CA LEU A 20 12.96 3.90 19.49
C LEU A 20 12.63 2.80 18.48
N PRO A 21 11.64 1.94 18.78
CA PRO A 21 11.10 1.03 17.80
C PRO A 21 10.47 1.81 16.63
N ALA A 22 10.70 1.32 15.43
CA ALA A 22 10.10 1.86 14.21
C ALA A 22 9.38 0.73 13.48
N ILE A 23 8.06 0.79 13.52
CA ILE A 23 7.17 -0.10 12.77
C ILE A 23 7.17 0.39 11.34
N VAL A 24 7.47 -0.49 10.39
CA VAL A 24 7.33 -0.17 8.97
C VAL A 24 6.09 -0.83 8.42
N GLN A 25 5.22 0.00 7.87
CA GLN A 25 3.95 -0.41 7.29
C GLN A 25 3.93 -0.08 5.79
N HIS A 26 3.37 -0.98 4.99
CA HIS A 26 3.13 -0.68 3.58
C HIS A 26 2.08 0.44 3.47
N TRP A 27 2.45 1.54 2.82
CA TRP A 27 1.67 2.79 2.81
C TRP A 27 0.27 2.66 2.19
N LEU A 28 0.07 1.68 1.30
CA LEU A 28 -1.20 1.49 0.57
C LEU A 28 -2.03 0.34 1.14
N THR A 29 -1.40 -0.80 1.46
CA THR A 29 -2.13 -2.00 1.90
C THR A 29 -2.34 -2.06 3.42
N GLY A 30 -1.60 -1.26 4.20
CA GLY A 30 -1.61 -1.33 5.65
C GLY A 30 -0.87 -2.55 6.24
N GLU A 31 -0.26 -3.40 5.41
CA GLU A 31 0.53 -4.54 5.85
C GLU A 31 1.74 -4.09 6.68
N VAL A 32 1.98 -4.74 7.83
CA VAL A 32 3.20 -4.51 8.60
C VAL A 32 4.35 -5.26 7.93
N LEU A 33 5.35 -4.53 7.46
CA LEU A 33 6.47 -5.07 6.70
C LEU A 33 7.61 -5.58 7.59
N MET A 34 7.97 -4.79 8.59
CA MET A 34 9.03 -5.12 9.55
C MET A 34 8.99 -4.19 10.76
N LEU A 35 9.78 -4.53 11.76
CA LEU A 35 10.16 -3.65 12.86
C LEU A 35 11.68 -3.52 12.90
N GLY A 36 12.17 -2.32 13.11
CA GLY A 36 13.57 -2.00 13.39
C GLY A 36 13.68 -0.97 14.49
N TYR A 37 14.91 -0.53 14.77
CA TYR A 37 15.16 0.51 15.77
C TYR A 37 15.83 1.71 15.11
N MET A 38 15.46 2.91 15.53
CA MET A 38 16.07 4.16 15.09
C MET A 38 16.63 4.93 16.29
N ASN A 39 17.79 5.51 16.12
CA ASN A 39 18.25 6.63 16.92
C ASN A 39 17.97 7.95 16.20
N ALA A 40 18.29 9.08 16.80
CA ALA A 40 18.06 10.40 16.20
C ALA A 40 18.75 10.56 14.83
N GLU A 41 19.95 9.99 14.67
CA GLU A 41 20.71 10.04 13.42
C GLU A 41 20.04 9.18 12.32
N ALA A 42 19.53 7.98 12.65
CA ALA A 42 18.79 7.12 11.72
C ALA A 42 17.49 7.80 11.24
N LEU A 43 16.79 8.46 12.15
CA LEU A 43 15.59 9.24 11.83
C LEU A 43 15.92 10.41 10.89
N ALA A 44 16.96 11.18 11.20
CA ALA A 44 17.40 12.28 10.34
C ALA A 44 17.75 11.77 8.94
N LYS A 45 18.56 10.73 8.84
CA LYS A 45 18.94 10.12 7.56
C LYS A 45 17.74 9.58 6.78
N THR A 46 16.77 8.97 7.47
CA THR A 46 15.52 8.49 6.84
C THR A 46 14.75 9.63 6.20
N ARG A 47 14.63 10.78 6.89
CA ARG A 47 13.92 11.96 6.38
C ARG A 47 14.65 12.62 5.22
N ASP A 48 15.97 12.72 5.30
CA ASP A 48 16.80 13.40 4.30
C ASP A 48 16.92 12.60 3.01
N SER A 49 17.08 11.26 3.13
CA SER A 49 17.24 10.38 1.96
C SER A 49 15.91 9.90 1.37
N GLY A 50 14.80 9.98 2.10
CA GLY A 50 13.54 9.35 1.73
C GLY A 50 13.57 7.81 1.76
N GLN A 51 14.59 7.21 2.39
CA GLN A 51 14.74 5.76 2.51
C GLN A 51 14.83 5.35 3.97
N VAL A 52 14.07 4.33 4.38
CA VAL A 52 14.03 3.90 5.77
C VAL A 52 15.39 3.37 6.22
N THR A 53 15.97 4.07 7.18
CA THR A 53 17.27 3.77 7.79
C THR A 53 17.08 3.47 9.27
N PHE A 54 17.74 2.45 9.76
CA PHE A 54 17.71 1.99 11.14
C PHE A 54 19.08 2.13 11.80
N PHE A 55 19.10 1.96 13.12
CA PHE A 55 20.31 1.71 13.88
C PHE A 55 20.43 0.22 14.19
N SER A 56 21.48 -0.41 13.69
CA SER A 56 21.77 -1.82 13.97
C SER A 56 22.36 -1.99 15.36
N ARG A 57 21.61 -2.57 16.31
CA ARG A 57 22.08 -2.83 17.68
C ARG A 57 23.27 -3.78 17.74
N SER A 58 23.31 -4.78 16.86
CA SER A 58 24.39 -5.77 16.82
C SER A 58 25.67 -5.24 16.17
N LYS A 59 25.54 -4.37 15.14
CA LYS A 59 26.68 -3.81 14.39
C LYS A 59 27.06 -2.41 14.84
N GLN A 60 26.28 -1.79 15.73
CA GLN A 60 26.48 -0.44 16.26
C GLN A 60 26.71 0.61 15.15
N ARG A 61 25.88 0.54 14.08
CA ARG A 61 25.95 1.48 12.95
C ARG A 61 24.58 1.74 12.35
N LEU A 62 24.49 2.80 11.59
CA LEU A 62 23.35 3.02 10.71
C LEU A 62 23.26 1.93 9.62
N TRP A 63 22.04 1.55 9.30
CA TRP A 63 21.74 0.59 8.26
C TRP A 63 20.50 1.01 7.48
N THR A 64 20.68 1.37 6.22
CA THR A 64 19.56 1.65 5.31
C THR A 64 19.02 0.33 4.78
N LYS A 65 17.72 0.09 4.95
CA LYS A 65 17.10 -1.14 4.43
C LYS A 65 17.29 -1.20 2.92
N GLY A 66 17.86 -2.30 2.46
CA GLY A 66 18.17 -2.50 1.04
C GLY A 66 19.54 -1.99 0.61
N GLU A 67 20.41 -1.51 1.51
CA GLU A 67 21.74 -0.99 1.16
C GLU A 67 22.61 -1.99 0.37
N SER A 68 22.38 -3.30 0.55
CA SER A 68 23.12 -4.36 -0.14
C SER A 68 22.29 -5.08 -1.23
N SER A 69 20.97 -5.17 -1.05
CA SER A 69 20.10 -5.92 -1.97
C SER A 69 19.43 -5.06 -3.04
N GLY A 70 19.46 -3.73 -2.88
CA GLY A 70 18.68 -2.81 -3.71
C GLY A 70 17.18 -2.72 -3.33
N HIS A 71 16.68 -3.61 -2.46
CA HIS A 71 15.29 -3.63 -2.04
C HIS A 71 15.05 -2.62 -0.92
N VAL A 72 15.08 -1.34 -1.27
CA VAL A 72 14.87 -0.24 -0.33
C VAL A 72 13.41 -0.06 0.04
N LEU A 73 13.17 0.61 1.15
CA LEU A 73 11.84 1.04 1.59
C LEU A 73 11.74 2.55 1.38
N ALA A 74 11.05 2.96 0.30
CA ALA A 74 10.84 4.37 -0.02
C ALA A 74 9.82 4.98 0.95
N LEU A 75 10.25 5.95 1.74
CA LEU A 75 9.42 6.60 2.74
C LEU A 75 8.28 7.39 2.10
N LYS A 76 7.06 7.21 2.61
CA LYS A 76 5.86 8.00 2.25
C LYS A 76 5.42 8.93 3.39
N SER A 77 5.43 8.43 4.62
CA SER A 77 5.14 9.24 5.81
C SER A 77 5.82 8.69 7.05
N LEU A 78 5.99 9.56 8.05
CA LEU A 78 6.45 9.22 9.40
C LEU A 78 5.46 9.79 10.41
N ARG A 79 5.14 9.01 11.43
CA ARG A 79 4.29 9.43 12.55
C ARG A 79 4.95 9.02 13.86
N VAL A 80 4.68 9.82 14.89
CA VAL A 80 5.04 9.55 16.27
C VAL A 80 3.79 9.10 16.98
N ASP A 81 3.88 8.12 17.85
CA ASP A 81 2.74 7.65 18.66
C ASP A 81 2.32 8.66 19.74
N CYS A 82 1.38 8.27 20.61
CA CYS A 82 0.75 9.19 21.55
C CYS A 82 1.69 9.66 22.66
N ASP A 83 2.66 8.87 23.07
CA ASP A 83 3.58 9.16 24.18
C ASP A 83 5.07 9.28 23.75
N GLY A 84 5.31 9.33 22.44
CA GLY A 84 6.59 9.73 21.86
C GLY A 84 7.68 8.67 21.90
N ASP A 85 7.35 7.40 22.07
CA ASP A 85 8.35 6.34 22.19
C ASP A 85 8.36 5.32 21.03
N THR A 86 7.49 5.50 20.02
CA THR A 86 7.41 4.63 18.84
C THR A 86 7.23 5.45 17.57
N LEU A 87 7.87 4.99 16.50
CA LEU A 87 7.71 5.54 15.15
C LEU A 87 6.90 4.60 14.26
N LEU A 88 5.96 5.15 13.50
CA LEU A 88 5.32 4.48 12.38
C LEU A 88 5.85 5.08 11.08
N ALA A 89 6.61 4.28 10.32
CA ALA A 89 7.09 4.62 8.99
C ALA A 89 6.20 3.95 7.94
N GLN A 90 5.43 4.73 7.21
CA GLN A 90 4.72 4.21 6.04
C GLN A 90 5.65 4.30 4.83
N ALA A 91 5.88 3.16 4.18
CA ALA A 91 6.86 3.06 3.10
C ALA A 91 6.33 2.20 1.95
N GLU A 92 6.92 2.43 0.78
CA GLU A 92 6.72 1.60 -0.41
C GLU A 92 7.94 0.73 -0.64
N PRO A 93 7.81 -0.61 -0.55
CA PRO A 93 8.93 -1.51 -0.79
C PRO A 93 9.28 -1.58 -2.28
N GLN A 94 10.59 -1.51 -2.58
CA GLN A 94 11.15 -1.70 -3.92
C GLN A 94 11.63 -3.14 -4.12
N GLY A 95 10.82 -4.11 -3.69
CA GLY A 95 11.11 -5.55 -3.71
C GLY A 95 10.84 -6.20 -2.35
N PRO A 96 11.22 -7.46 -2.17
CA PRO A 96 11.00 -8.20 -0.92
C PRO A 96 11.58 -7.48 0.29
N THR A 97 10.77 -7.34 1.34
CA THR A 97 11.24 -6.69 2.57
C THR A 97 12.10 -7.64 3.40
N CYS A 98 11.71 -8.91 3.51
CA CYS A 98 12.46 -9.90 4.28
C CYS A 98 13.69 -10.41 3.53
N HIS A 99 14.75 -10.75 4.26
CA HIS A 99 15.95 -11.40 3.70
C HIS A 99 15.69 -12.83 3.20
N LEU A 100 14.57 -13.43 3.60
CA LEU A 100 14.09 -14.72 3.08
C LEU A 100 13.34 -14.60 1.75
N GLY A 101 13.17 -13.40 1.22
CA GLY A 101 12.48 -13.14 -0.04
C GLY A 101 10.98 -12.89 0.08
N THR A 102 10.41 -12.90 1.30
CA THR A 102 8.98 -12.61 1.54
C THR A 102 8.70 -11.11 1.53
N SER A 103 7.44 -10.74 1.29
CA SER A 103 6.96 -9.35 1.30
C SER A 103 7.13 -8.69 2.66
N SER A 104 6.96 -9.45 3.73
CA SER A 104 7.03 -9.01 5.13
C SER A 104 7.97 -9.91 5.92
N CYS A 105 8.58 -9.37 6.99
CA CYS A 105 9.30 -10.17 7.99
C CYS A 105 8.38 -11.07 8.84
N PHE A 106 7.06 -10.88 8.72
CA PHE A 106 6.05 -11.66 9.45
C PHE A 106 5.41 -12.76 8.59
N GLY A 107 5.79 -12.90 7.33
CA GLY A 107 5.27 -13.92 6.41
C GLY A 107 4.97 -13.37 5.01
N GLU A 108 4.25 -14.13 4.20
CA GLU A 108 3.79 -13.70 2.90
C GLU A 108 2.59 -12.74 3.01
N HIS A 109 2.41 -11.88 2.01
CA HIS A 109 1.33 -10.88 1.98
C HIS A 109 -0.05 -11.50 2.25
N ALA A 110 -0.34 -12.65 1.64
CA ALA A 110 -1.63 -13.34 1.79
C ALA A 110 -1.92 -13.81 3.24
N GLU A 111 -0.90 -13.94 4.08
CA GLU A 111 -1.01 -14.41 5.46
C GLU A 111 -1.15 -13.27 6.46
N VAL A 112 -0.53 -12.11 6.18
CA VAL A 112 -0.38 -11.02 7.16
C VAL A 112 -1.15 -9.75 6.79
N ALA A 113 -1.57 -9.61 5.54
CA ALA A 113 -2.35 -8.45 5.11
C ALA A 113 -3.84 -8.61 5.48
N PRO A 114 -4.52 -7.53 5.89
CA PRO A 114 -5.97 -7.56 6.03
C PRO A 114 -6.64 -7.94 4.69
N PRO A 115 -7.77 -8.70 4.68
CA PRO A 115 -8.41 -9.16 3.44
C PRO A 115 -8.70 -8.03 2.43
N LEU A 116 -9.15 -6.86 2.90
CA LEU A 116 -9.41 -5.71 2.04
C LEU A 116 -8.16 -5.09 1.42
N ALA A 117 -6.98 -5.38 1.97
CA ALA A 117 -5.70 -4.92 1.38
C ALA A 117 -5.45 -5.53 0.00
N PHE A 118 -6.10 -6.67 -0.33
CA PHE A 118 -6.03 -7.26 -1.66
C PHE A 118 -6.52 -6.32 -2.75
N LEU A 119 -7.53 -5.50 -2.48
CA LEU A 119 -8.01 -4.50 -3.46
C LEU A 119 -6.91 -3.50 -3.83
N ALA A 120 -6.10 -3.08 -2.87
CA ALA A 120 -4.97 -2.19 -3.14
C ALA A 120 -3.86 -2.92 -3.94
N THR A 121 -3.63 -4.20 -3.67
CA THR A 121 -2.70 -5.04 -4.43
C THR A 121 -3.18 -5.22 -5.87
N LEU A 122 -4.48 -5.46 -6.06
CA LEU A 122 -5.10 -5.59 -7.38
C LEU A 122 -5.01 -4.28 -8.16
N ASP A 123 -5.27 -3.13 -7.55
CA ASP A 123 -5.14 -1.81 -8.21
C ASP A 123 -3.70 -1.57 -8.70
N ARG A 124 -2.68 -1.96 -7.93
CA ARG A 124 -1.27 -1.92 -8.36
C ARG A 124 -0.99 -2.87 -9.54
N LEU A 125 -1.55 -4.09 -9.50
CA LEU A 125 -1.41 -5.03 -10.61
C LEU A 125 -2.04 -4.46 -11.89
N VAL A 126 -3.23 -3.86 -11.79
CA VAL A 126 -3.89 -3.19 -12.93
C VAL A 126 -3.03 -2.04 -13.46
N GLN A 127 -2.41 -1.22 -12.56
CA GLN A 127 -1.45 -0.20 -12.95
C GLN A 127 -0.27 -0.80 -13.72
N GLN A 128 0.35 -1.82 -13.16
CA GLN A 128 1.48 -2.50 -13.81
C GLN A 128 1.11 -3.02 -15.21
N ARG A 129 -0.06 -3.66 -15.35
CA ARG A 129 -0.56 -4.14 -16.65
C ARG A 129 -0.84 -3.00 -17.64
N HIS A 130 -1.27 -1.85 -17.11
CA HIS A 130 -1.45 -0.65 -17.93
C HIS A 130 -0.11 -0.13 -18.48
N ASP A 131 0.92 -0.12 -17.67
CA ASP A 131 2.23 0.46 -18.03
C ASP A 131 3.08 -0.50 -18.88
N GLU A 132 3.15 -1.77 -18.49
CA GLU A 132 4.01 -2.79 -19.13
C GLU A 132 3.38 -3.46 -20.34
N ARG A 133 2.04 -3.53 -20.42
CA ARG A 133 1.30 -4.16 -21.53
C ARG A 133 1.78 -5.57 -21.90
N PRO A 134 1.94 -6.50 -20.92
CA PRO A 134 2.46 -7.83 -21.23
C PRO A 134 1.56 -8.58 -22.21
N GLU A 135 2.18 -9.28 -23.16
CA GLU A 135 1.50 -10.12 -24.13
C GLU A 135 0.66 -11.22 -23.45
N GLY A 136 -0.51 -11.53 -24.03
CA GLY A 136 -1.41 -12.55 -23.51
C GLY A 136 -2.26 -12.13 -22.29
N SER A 137 -2.00 -11.00 -21.68
CA SER A 137 -2.77 -10.49 -20.53
C SER A 137 -4.18 -10.07 -20.94
N TYR A 138 -5.19 -10.55 -20.20
CA TYR A 138 -6.59 -10.09 -20.36
C TYR A 138 -6.71 -8.58 -20.11
N THR A 139 -6.08 -8.08 -19.06
CA THR A 139 -6.09 -6.65 -18.71
C THR A 139 -5.47 -5.80 -19.82
N THR A 140 -4.38 -6.28 -20.44
CA THR A 140 -3.75 -5.61 -21.59
C THR A 140 -4.74 -5.50 -22.75
N ARG A 141 -5.44 -6.58 -23.10
CA ARG A 141 -6.47 -6.56 -24.16
C ARG A 141 -7.62 -5.58 -23.89
N LEU A 142 -8.03 -5.44 -22.62
CA LEU A 142 -9.02 -4.43 -22.24
C LEU A 142 -8.52 -3.01 -22.53
N PHE A 143 -7.31 -2.70 -22.15
CA PHE A 143 -6.72 -1.37 -22.41
C PHE A 143 -6.52 -1.11 -23.89
N GLU A 144 -6.10 -2.11 -24.68
CA GLU A 144 -5.97 -2.02 -26.15
C GLU A 144 -7.32 -1.80 -26.83
N GLY A 145 -8.40 -2.41 -26.30
CA GLY A 145 -9.77 -2.18 -26.76
C GLY A 145 -10.31 -0.79 -26.48
N GLY A 146 -9.61 -0.02 -25.66
CA GLY A 146 -9.91 1.37 -25.34
C GLY A 146 -11.08 1.58 -24.40
N ILE A 147 -11.30 2.84 -24.01
CA ILE A 147 -12.25 3.21 -22.95
C ILE A 147 -13.70 2.78 -23.26
N ARG A 148 -14.11 2.73 -24.53
CA ARG A 148 -15.46 2.30 -24.88
C ARG A 148 -15.70 0.83 -24.53
N ARG A 149 -14.72 -0.05 -24.83
CA ARG A 149 -14.81 -1.47 -24.50
C ARG A 149 -14.77 -1.69 -22.98
N ILE A 150 -13.94 -0.94 -22.27
CA ILE A 150 -13.87 -1.01 -20.82
C ILE A 150 -15.18 -0.56 -20.18
N ALA A 151 -15.75 0.57 -20.66
CA ALA A 151 -17.02 1.08 -20.15
C ALA A 151 -18.19 0.11 -20.44
N GLN A 152 -18.18 -0.56 -21.58
CA GLN A 152 -19.14 -1.62 -21.90
C GLN A 152 -19.07 -2.74 -20.85
N LYS A 153 -17.86 -3.22 -20.50
CA LYS A 153 -17.69 -4.26 -19.47
C LYS A 153 -18.19 -3.82 -18.10
N VAL A 154 -17.89 -2.60 -17.67
CA VAL A 154 -18.45 -2.07 -16.41
C VAL A 154 -19.98 -2.10 -16.42
N GLY A 155 -20.61 -1.77 -17.56
CA GLY A 155 -22.06 -1.81 -17.70
C GLY A 155 -22.61 -3.24 -17.66
N GLU A 156 -21.99 -4.18 -18.37
CA GLU A 156 -22.34 -5.61 -18.38
C GLU A 156 -22.30 -6.18 -16.94
N GLU A 157 -21.14 -6.08 -16.27
CA GLU A 157 -20.94 -6.61 -14.92
C GLU A 157 -21.85 -5.93 -13.87
N GLY A 158 -22.15 -4.64 -14.05
CA GLY A 158 -23.11 -3.95 -13.19
C GLY A 158 -24.54 -4.50 -13.30
N VAL A 159 -24.97 -4.84 -14.50
CA VAL A 159 -26.29 -5.49 -14.74
C VAL A 159 -26.28 -6.92 -14.21
N GLU A 160 -25.23 -7.69 -14.47
CA GLU A 160 -25.08 -9.08 -14.02
C GLU A 160 -25.05 -9.16 -12.48
N THR A 161 -24.31 -8.27 -11.81
CA THR A 161 -24.33 -8.12 -10.33
C THR A 161 -25.76 -7.85 -9.82
N ALA A 162 -26.48 -6.93 -10.46
CA ALA A 162 -27.86 -6.60 -10.04
C ALA A 162 -28.82 -7.78 -10.23
N LEU A 163 -28.69 -8.55 -11.31
CA LEU A 163 -29.48 -9.75 -11.57
C LEU A 163 -29.13 -10.87 -10.58
N ALA A 164 -27.86 -11.08 -10.30
CA ALA A 164 -27.40 -12.06 -9.33
C ALA A 164 -27.96 -11.76 -7.94
N ALA A 165 -27.96 -10.49 -7.52
CA ALA A 165 -28.49 -10.05 -6.23
C ALA A 165 -29.98 -10.35 -6.00
N VAL A 166 -30.80 -10.45 -7.07
CA VAL A 166 -32.24 -10.66 -6.96
C VAL A 166 -32.69 -12.06 -7.38
N ALA A 167 -31.89 -12.79 -8.15
CA ALA A 167 -32.35 -14.01 -8.79
C ALA A 167 -31.39 -15.22 -8.70
N GLN A 168 -30.20 -15.03 -8.14
CA GLN A 168 -29.19 -16.08 -8.03
C GLN A 168 -28.73 -16.28 -6.57
N ASP A 169 -27.73 -17.13 -6.36
CA ASP A 169 -27.15 -17.39 -5.05
C ASP A 169 -25.98 -16.44 -4.71
N ASP A 170 -25.49 -16.54 -3.47
CA ASP A 170 -24.41 -15.69 -2.99
C ASP A 170 -23.09 -15.91 -3.74
N GLU A 171 -22.83 -17.12 -4.25
CA GLU A 171 -21.62 -17.43 -5.02
C GLU A 171 -21.62 -16.68 -6.35
N ALA A 172 -22.72 -16.71 -7.06
CA ALA A 172 -22.89 -15.95 -8.30
C ALA A 172 -22.80 -14.44 -8.06
N LEU A 173 -23.48 -13.93 -7.02
CA LEU A 173 -23.41 -12.52 -6.65
C LEU A 173 -21.97 -12.07 -6.35
N LEU A 174 -21.20 -12.87 -5.61
CA LEU A 174 -19.80 -12.56 -5.31
C LEU A 174 -18.92 -12.59 -6.55
N GLY A 175 -19.17 -13.51 -7.49
CA GLY A 175 -18.49 -13.57 -8.79
C GLY A 175 -18.68 -12.28 -9.59
N GLU A 176 -19.94 -11.92 -9.84
CA GLU A 176 -20.27 -10.72 -10.62
C GLU A 176 -19.80 -9.41 -9.94
N ALA A 177 -19.89 -9.34 -8.62
CA ALA A 177 -19.38 -8.20 -7.85
C ALA A 177 -17.85 -8.07 -7.96
N ALA A 178 -17.12 -9.18 -7.97
CA ALA A 178 -15.69 -9.18 -8.17
C ALA A 178 -15.30 -8.70 -9.58
N ASP A 179 -16.02 -9.15 -10.61
CA ASP A 179 -15.81 -8.71 -11.99
C ASP A 179 -16.13 -7.23 -12.17
N LEU A 180 -17.21 -6.75 -11.57
CA LEU A 180 -17.55 -5.32 -11.56
C LEU A 180 -16.45 -4.47 -10.94
N ILE A 181 -15.94 -4.86 -9.75
CA ILE A 181 -14.85 -4.15 -9.08
C ILE A 181 -13.59 -4.13 -9.96
N PHE A 182 -13.22 -5.27 -10.55
CA PHE A 182 -12.06 -5.36 -11.42
C PHE A 182 -12.19 -4.45 -12.65
N HIS A 183 -13.30 -4.51 -13.38
CA HIS A 183 -13.51 -3.69 -14.58
C HIS A 183 -13.61 -2.20 -14.24
N LEU A 184 -14.16 -1.84 -13.07
CA LEU A 184 -14.15 -0.47 -12.57
C LEU A 184 -12.72 0.03 -12.32
N MET A 185 -11.85 -0.78 -11.72
CA MET A 185 -10.42 -0.43 -11.54
C MET A 185 -9.73 -0.19 -12.88
N VAL A 186 -9.98 -1.04 -13.88
CA VAL A 186 -9.44 -0.87 -15.24
C VAL A 186 -9.96 0.44 -15.87
N ALA A 187 -11.24 0.76 -15.69
CA ALA A 187 -11.84 2.00 -16.21
C ALA A 187 -11.22 3.25 -15.56
N LEU A 188 -11.05 3.24 -14.24
CA LEU A 188 -10.38 4.32 -13.50
C LEU A 188 -8.96 4.52 -14.03
N ARG A 189 -8.19 3.44 -14.16
CA ARG A 189 -6.80 3.48 -14.62
C ARG A 189 -6.68 4.00 -16.06
N ALA A 190 -7.58 3.60 -16.94
CA ALA A 190 -7.65 4.12 -18.32
C ALA A 190 -7.91 5.64 -18.39
N ARG A 191 -8.38 6.25 -17.28
CA ARG A 191 -8.59 7.69 -17.12
C ARG A 191 -7.52 8.37 -16.26
N GLY A 192 -6.43 7.67 -15.90
CA GLY A 192 -5.38 8.16 -15.03
C GLY A 192 -5.76 8.30 -13.55
N LEU A 193 -6.84 7.61 -13.14
CA LEU A 193 -7.35 7.58 -11.77
C LEU A 193 -7.04 6.23 -11.11
N SER A 194 -7.28 6.13 -9.80
CA SER A 194 -7.07 4.93 -8.98
C SER A 194 -8.24 4.68 -8.04
N THR A 195 -8.28 3.50 -7.43
CA THR A 195 -9.22 3.19 -6.36
C THR A 195 -9.06 4.14 -5.15
N SER A 196 -7.83 4.61 -4.90
CA SER A 196 -7.57 5.60 -3.83
C SER A 196 -8.29 6.93 -4.08
N ASP A 197 -8.51 7.33 -5.36
CA ASP A 197 -9.29 8.52 -5.68
C ASP A 197 -10.77 8.34 -5.30
N VAL A 198 -11.30 7.15 -5.57
CA VAL A 198 -12.67 6.79 -5.16
C VAL A 198 -12.81 6.80 -3.63
N CYS A 199 -11.83 6.21 -2.91
CA CYS A 199 -11.81 6.22 -1.44
C CYS A 199 -11.85 7.66 -0.91
N ARG A 200 -11.06 8.58 -1.46
CA ARG A 200 -11.08 10.00 -1.04
C ARG A 200 -12.46 10.65 -1.23
N VAL A 201 -13.14 10.35 -2.33
CA VAL A 201 -14.50 10.85 -2.56
C VAL A 201 -15.48 10.29 -1.54
N LEU A 202 -15.40 8.98 -1.25
CA LEU A 202 -16.25 8.32 -0.26
C LEU A 202 -15.98 8.87 1.15
N GLU A 203 -14.72 9.03 1.54
CA GLU A 203 -14.34 9.64 2.83
C GLU A 203 -14.89 11.05 2.96
N ALA A 204 -14.75 11.88 1.92
CA ALA A 204 -15.25 13.25 1.94
C ALA A 204 -16.78 13.31 2.16
N ARG A 205 -17.52 12.33 1.63
CA ARG A 205 -18.99 12.23 1.79
C ARG A 205 -19.42 11.74 3.18
N HIS A 206 -18.57 10.96 3.86
CA HIS A 206 -18.90 10.29 5.12
C HIS A 206 -18.14 10.82 6.33
N ARG A 207 -17.33 11.88 6.18
CA ARG A 207 -16.72 12.55 7.31
C ARG A 207 -17.81 13.20 8.17
N PRO A 208 -17.81 12.96 9.51
CA PRO A 208 -18.70 13.68 10.40
C PRO A 208 -18.48 15.20 10.21
N GLN A 209 -19.55 15.94 10.01
CA GLN A 209 -19.49 17.40 10.08
C GLN A 209 -19.37 17.76 11.57
N HIS A 210 -18.17 18.09 12.01
CA HIS A 210 -17.90 18.65 13.35
C HIS A 210 -18.08 20.16 13.32
#